data_e54e11ce933548005aac2515b982f036
#
_entry.id   e54e11ce933548005aac2515b982f036
#
_cell.length_a   1.000
_cell.length_b   1.000
_cell.length_c   1.000
_cell.angle_alpha   90.00
_cell.angle_beta   90.00
_cell.angle_gamma   90.00
#
_symmetry.space_group_name_H-M   'P 1'
#
loop_
_entity.id
_entity.type
_entity.pdbx_description
1 polymer ?
#
loop_
_entity_poly.entity_id
_entity_poly.type
_entity_poly.pdbx_seq_one_letter_code
_entity_poly.pdbx_strand_id
1 'polypeptide(L)'
;ESAYGTSDLSKKTITEVITGDSLKKDANGNVIGFLKVNGKYITKKISSTTVYNLYGIKAYDSDPQLCGSSYAYYMGWTSVNNAINGAAKYVADNYIHNASYQQNTLYKMRYNQKKDNLWHQYSTNPSYAEEIGNKIHEMKEVYDGCSNTFVYDHPSFVKEPETTTKPTTTTAKPTTTTTTAVKQPTTVKYTVTGALPNSRVKASKSNYDLRIKLPEKVTKYYLEDKYTSRQLFMSCAGDYVSHFKKSANRSAKSTMSDFTVKYNSDKERTYVYIKPSSSYRGYSVTFDNGYAYVKWGTPKTMYKNIVVIDAGHGGTDSGAVGNGLREKDLTLSIVLGAKKYFDENKNYAVYYTRTTDTYPSLTARSQLANDVGADYFLSCHINSASATAKGSETLYNSQGYKATNGVTSYKWAANVHNFTKAATGFTNRGLVNRTGLAVLRHTRTASTLTEFGFITNKVEAASMKANTDKYGKAMYNSVVKMFQTNP
;
A
#
# COMPACT_ATOMS: atom_id res chain seq x y z
N GLU A 1 -12.36 -0.93 12.20
CA GLU A 1 -13.43 -0.02 11.80
C GLU A 1 -13.68 1.11 12.80
N SER A 2 -13.49 0.90 14.08
CA SER A 2 -13.60 1.94 15.11
C SER A 2 -12.23 2.52 15.51
N ALA A 3 -11.25 2.53 14.60
CA ALA A 3 -9.89 3.02 14.82
C ALA A 3 -9.25 2.42 16.11
N TYR A 4 -9.35 1.09 16.27
CA TYR A 4 -8.85 0.34 17.44
C TYR A 4 -9.45 0.78 18.79
N GLY A 5 -10.70 1.15 18.78
CA GLY A 5 -11.38 1.63 19.99
C GLY A 5 -11.07 3.10 20.33
N THR A 6 -10.49 3.86 19.40
CA THR A 6 -10.19 5.29 19.61
C THR A 6 -11.12 6.23 18.86
N SER A 7 -12.04 5.73 18.01
CA SER A 7 -13.05 6.55 17.33
C SER A 7 -14.19 6.94 18.29
N ASP A 8 -14.90 8.01 17.97
CA ASP A 8 -16.07 8.49 18.73
C ASP A 8 -17.17 7.44 18.82
N LEU A 9 -17.21 6.48 17.89
CA LEU A 9 -18.19 5.40 17.90
C LEU A 9 -17.80 4.26 18.85
N SER A 10 -16.51 4.06 19.11
CA SER A 10 -16.02 2.98 19.95
C SER A 10 -16.46 3.10 21.41
N LYS A 11 -16.60 4.35 21.90
CA LYS A 11 -17.15 4.69 23.21
C LYS A 11 -17.90 6.00 23.09
N LYS A 12 -19.20 5.99 23.25
CA LYS A 12 -20.05 7.17 23.14
C LYS A 12 -21.07 7.27 24.24
N THR A 13 -21.18 8.44 24.88
CA THR A 13 -22.31 8.74 25.77
C THR A 13 -23.43 9.37 24.95
N ILE A 14 -24.60 8.77 24.98
CA ILE A 14 -25.77 9.15 24.17
C ILE A 14 -26.93 9.53 25.03
N THR A 15 -27.78 10.42 24.56
CA THR A 15 -29.03 10.86 25.17
C THR A 15 -30.22 10.67 24.22
N GLU A 16 -29.95 10.06 23.04
CA GLU A 16 -30.94 9.87 21.99
C GLU A 16 -30.68 8.57 21.24
N VAL A 17 -31.73 7.83 20.84
CA VAL A 17 -31.64 6.63 20.04
C VAL A 17 -32.74 6.58 18.98
N ILE A 18 -32.48 5.84 17.90
CA ILE A 18 -33.50 5.53 16.87
C ILE A 18 -34.62 4.70 17.45
N THR A 19 -35.87 4.99 17.08
CA THR A 19 -37.05 4.33 17.63
C THR A 19 -38.21 4.20 16.63
N GLY A 20 -39.35 3.65 17.08
CA GLY A 20 -40.57 3.58 16.28
C GLY A 20 -40.42 2.83 14.97
N ASP A 21 -41.04 3.38 13.91
CA ASP A 21 -41.02 2.79 12.57
C ASP A 21 -39.64 2.84 11.88
N SER A 22 -38.66 3.51 12.49
CA SER A 22 -37.29 3.44 12.05
C SER A 22 -36.53 2.20 12.55
N LEU A 23 -37.11 1.37 13.39
CA LEU A 23 -36.51 0.10 13.83
C LEU A 23 -36.87 -1.04 12.87
N LYS A 24 -35.87 -1.66 12.27
CA LYS A 24 -36.04 -2.94 11.58
C LYS A 24 -35.86 -4.07 12.61
N LYS A 25 -36.89 -4.91 12.81
CA LYS A 25 -36.91 -5.99 13.78
C LYS A 25 -37.04 -7.35 13.09
N ASP A 26 -36.54 -8.40 13.73
CA ASP A 26 -36.80 -9.79 13.35
C ASP A 26 -38.15 -10.28 13.87
N ALA A 27 -38.47 -11.53 13.58
CA ALA A 27 -39.74 -12.17 14.04
C ALA A 27 -39.86 -12.26 15.56
N ASN A 28 -38.76 -12.20 16.29
CA ASN A 28 -38.71 -12.25 17.77
C ASN A 28 -38.70 -10.85 18.39
N GLY A 29 -38.80 -9.79 17.57
CA GLY A 29 -38.79 -8.39 18.02
C GLY A 29 -37.41 -7.81 18.29
N ASN A 30 -36.31 -8.52 18.02
CA ASN A 30 -34.95 -8.00 18.19
C ASN A 30 -34.61 -6.97 17.10
N VAL A 31 -33.93 -5.92 17.49
CA VAL A 31 -33.48 -4.90 16.53
C VAL A 31 -32.36 -5.46 15.65
N ILE A 32 -32.60 -5.53 14.35
CA ILE A 32 -31.66 -6.04 13.36
C ILE A 32 -31.09 -4.95 12.41
N GLY A 33 -31.54 -3.72 12.57
CA GLY A 33 -31.09 -2.57 11.78
C GLY A 33 -32.03 -1.38 11.86
N PHE A 34 -31.85 -0.42 10.97
CA PHE A 34 -32.63 0.81 10.91
C PHE A 34 -33.03 1.17 9.49
N LEU A 35 -34.11 1.91 9.35
CA LEU A 35 -34.57 2.47 8.07
C LEU A 35 -35.03 3.92 8.27
N LYS A 36 -34.91 4.72 7.24
CA LYS A 36 -35.41 6.10 7.24
C LYS A 36 -36.89 6.12 6.89
N VAL A 37 -37.66 6.86 7.68
CA VAL A 37 -39.06 7.17 7.39
C VAL A 37 -39.13 8.60 6.90
N ASN A 38 -39.64 8.81 5.69
CA ASN A 38 -39.64 10.12 5.02
C ASN A 38 -38.25 10.80 4.98
N GLY A 39 -37.22 10.01 4.73
CA GLY A 39 -35.83 10.49 4.59
C GLY A 39 -35.08 10.75 5.90
N LYS A 40 -35.71 10.56 7.07
CA LYS A 40 -35.12 10.80 8.41
C LYS A 40 -35.27 9.58 9.31
N TYR A 41 -34.40 9.46 10.31
CA TYR A 41 -34.61 8.50 11.40
C TYR A 41 -35.55 9.12 12.45
N ILE A 42 -36.50 8.32 12.94
CA ILE A 42 -37.32 8.69 14.08
C ILE A 42 -36.51 8.38 15.32
N THR A 43 -36.38 9.36 16.24
CA THR A 43 -35.56 9.23 17.43
C THR A 43 -36.37 9.49 18.69
N LYS A 44 -35.90 8.99 19.84
CA LYS A 44 -36.40 9.35 21.15
C LYS A 44 -35.29 9.69 22.12
N LYS A 45 -35.54 10.60 23.04
CA LYS A 45 -34.61 10.88 24.14
C LYS A 45 -34.58 9.71 25.14
N ILE A 46 -33.42 9.45 25.70
CA ILE A 46 -33.18 8.45 26.76
C ILE A 46 -32.34 9.09 27.86
N SER A 47 -32.26 8.43 29.01
CA SER A 47 -31.29 8.78 30.05
C SER A 47 -29.89 8.64 29.51
N SER A 48 -28.98 9.53 29.92
CA SER A 48 -27.57 9.51 29.51
C SER A 48 -26.96 8.12 29.71
N THR A 49 -26.53 7.49 28.61
CA THR A 49 -26.05 6.11 28.61
C THR A 49 -24.77 6.04 27.81
N THR A 50 -23.71 5.42 28.36
CA THR A 50 -22.49 5.13 27.63
C THR A 50 -22.60 3.78 26.95
N VAL A 51 -22.35 3.76 25.64
CA VAL A 51 -22.35 2.56 24.80
C VAL A 51 -21.02 2.38 24.08
N TYR A 52 -20.73 1.15 23.68
CA TYR A 52 -19.49 0.77 23.01
C TYR A 52 -19.81 0.04 21.71
N ASN A 53 -19.37 0.55 20.57
CA ASN A 53 -19.44 -0.15 19.27
C ASN A 53 -18.06 -0.23 18.64
N LEU A 54 -17.26 -1.15 19.16
CA LEU A 54 -15.84 -1.29 18.79
C LEU A 54 -15.61 -1.74 17.34
N TYR A 55 -16.64 -2.31 16.71
CA TYR A 55 -16.55 -2.93 15.37
C TYR A 55 -17.40 -2.22 14.32
N GLY A 56 -17.98 -1.07 14.63
CA GLY A 56 -18.80 -0.30 13.68
C GLY A 56 -20.07 -1.03 13.21
N ILE A 57 -20.56 -2.02 13.95
CA ILE A 57 -21.71 -2.82 13.53
C ILE A 57 -22.97 -1.96 13.43
N LYS A 58 -23.63 -2.02 12.25
CA LYS A 58 -24.81 -1.20 11.88
C LYS A 58 -24.54 0.31 11.91
N ALA A 59 -23.30 0.75 11.80
CA ALA A 59 -22.94 2.14 11.59
C ALA A 59 -23.10 2.49 10.10
N TYR A 60 -24.32 2.77 9.66
CA TYR A 60 -24.62 3.06 8.24
C TYR A 60 -24.06 4.40 7.81
N ASP A 61 -23.53 4.49 6.58
CA ASP A 61 -22.92 5.69 6.02
C ASP A 61 -23.82 6.94 6.08
N SER A 62 -25.14 6.72 6.12
CA SER A 62 -26.11 7.81 6.18
C SER A 62 -26.17 8.56 7.52
N ASP A 63 -25.74 7.95 8.62
CA ASP A 63 -25.48 8.50 9.95
C ASP A 63 -24.80 7.43 10.81
N PRO A 64 -23.48 7.27 10.69
CA PRO A 64 -22.76 6.18 11.39
C PRO A 64 -22.83 6.29 12.91
N GLN A 65 -22.80 7.53 13.40
CA GLN A 65 -22.79 7.82 14.83
C GLN A 65 -24.13 7.46 15.50
N LEU A 66 -25.23 7.93 14.92
CA LEU A 66 -26.56 7.66 15.44
C LEU A 66 -26.95 6.18 15.28
N CYS A 67 -26.71 5.61 14.09
CA CYS A 67 -27.06 4.20 13.82
C CYS A 67 -26.23 3.25 14.68
N GLY A 68 -24.90 3.39 14.67
CA GLY A 68 -24.02 2.49 15.41
C GLY A 68 -24.20 2.57 16.93
N SER A 69 -24.40 3.78 17.47
CA SER A 69 -24.65 3.93 18.92
C SER A 69 -26.05 3.46 19.33
N SER A 70 -27.08 3.69 18.50
CA SER A 70 -28.40 3.14 18.74
C SER A 70 -28.41 1.61 18.72
N TYR A 71 -27.67 0.99 17.80
CA TYR A 71 -27.54 -0.45 17.75
C TYR A 71 -26.86 -1.00 19.01
N ALA A 72 -25.75 -0.40 19.43
CA ALA A 72 -25.04 -0.77 20.65
C ALA A 72 -25.93 -0.64 21.89
N TYR A 73 -26.79 0.40 21.94
CA TYR A 73 -27.78 0.57 23.00
C TYR A 73 -28.78 -0.59 23.05
N TYR A 74 -29.38 -0.96 21.93
CA TYR A 74 -30.35 -2.05 21.87
C TYR A 74 -29.72 -3.42 22.13
N MET A 75 -28.47 -3.61 21.85
CA MET A 75 -27.71 -4.83 22.11
C MET A 75 -27.17 -4.91 23.55
N GLY A 76 -27.38 -3.89 24.37
CA GLY A 76 -26.86 -3.84 25.74
C GLY A 76 -25.33 -3.73 25.81
N TRP A 77 -24.69 -3.15 24.82
CA TRP A 77 -23.22 -2.98 24.77
C TRP A 77 -22.77 -1.78 25.61
N THR A 78 -23.03 -1.86 26.90
CA THR A 78 -22.75 -0.80 27.89
C THR A 78 -21.41 -0.97 28.60
N SER A 79 -20.65 -2.01 28.23
CA SER A 79 -19.25 -2.22 28.63
C SER A 79 -18.42 -2.73 27.46
N VAL A 80 -17.09 -2.59 27.54
CA VAL A 80 -16.17 -3.12 26.54
C VAL A 80 -16.34 -4.62 26.35
N ASN A 81 -16.46 -5.40 27.44
CA ASN A 81 -16.65 -6.85 27.38
C ASN A 81 -17.96 -7.23 26.67
N ASN A 82 -19.06 -6.53 26.99
CA ASN A 82 -20.35 -6.78 26.33
C ASN A 82 -20.26 -6.46 24.82
N ALA A 83 -19.56 -5.41 24.45
CA ALA A 83 -19.36 -5.02 23.06
C ALA A 83 -18.51 -6.04 22.28
N ILE A 84 -17.42 -6.54 22.88
CA ILE A 84 -16.57 -7.57 22.26
C ILE A 84 -17.36 -8.88 22.06
N ASN A 85 -17.98 -9.38 23.12
CA ASN A 85 -18.73 -10.63 23.08
C ASN A 85 -19.95 -10.54 22.13
N GLY A 86 -20.69 -9.43 22.19
CA GLY A 86 -21.84 -9.22 21.33
C GLY A 86 -21.47 -9.07 19.87
N ALA A 87 -20.38 -8.37 19.57
CA ALA A 87 -19.87 -8.24 18.20
C ALA A 87 -19.33 -9.57 17.66
N ALA A 88 -18.59 -10.33 18.45
CA ALA A 88 -18.12 -11.67 18.06
C ALA A 88 -19.31 -12.60 17.74
N LYS A 89 -20.34 -12.59 18.59
CA LYS A 89 -21.58 -13.35 18.33
C LYS A 89 -22.29 -12.86 17.05
N TYR A 90 -22.38 -11.56 16.84
CA TYR A 90 -22.99 -10.99 15.63
C TYR A 90 -22.28 -11.46 14.35
N VAL A 91 -20.95 -11.43 14.34
CA VAL A 91 -20.14 -11.88 13.19
C VAL A 91 -20.28 -13.38 12.99
N ALA A 92 -20.25 -14.17 14.05
CA ALA A 92 -20.46 -15.62 13.99
C ALA A 92 -21.81 -15.97 13.36
N ASP A 93 -22.89 -15.41 13.87
CA ASP A 93 -24.27 -15.76 13.47
C ASP A 93 -24.63 -15.24 12.08
N ASN A 94 -24.17 -14.05 11.71
CA ASN A 94 -24.57 -13.42 10.44
C ASN A 94 -23.65 -13.75 9.28
N TYR A 95 -22.40 -14.18 9.53
CA TYR A 95 -21.42 -14.43 8.49
C TYR A 95 -20.81 -15.83 8.58
N ILE A 96 -20.12 -16.19 9.67
CA ILE A 96 -19.26 -17.38 9.74
C ILE A 96 -20.11 -18.65 9.77
N HIS A 97 -21.08 -18.74 10.71
CA HIS A 97 -21.93 -19.91 10.91
C HIS A 97 -23.28 -19.83 10.18
N ASN A 98 -23.48 -18.78 9.39
CA ASN A 98 -24.70 -18.63 8.63
C ASN A 98 -24.74 -19.60 7.45
N ALA A 99 -25.71 -20.55 7.48
CA ALA A 99 -25.83 -21.58 6.46
C ALA A 99 -26.05 -21.03 5.03
N SER A 100 -26.71 -19.85 4.92
CA SER A 100 -26.95 -19.22 3.63
C SER A 100 -25.73 -18.53 3.07
N TYR A 101 -24.82 -18.00 3.88
CA TYR A 101 -23.70 -17.18 3.45
C TYR A 101 -22.34 -17.85 3.59
N GLN A 102 -22.10 -18.58 4.69
CA GLN A 102 -20.87 -19.34 4.96
C GLN A 102 -19.58 -18.53 4.74
N GLN A 103 -19.55 -17.29 5.21
CA GLN A 103 -18.44 -16.37 5.04
C GLN A 103 -17.41 -16.56 6.17
N ASN A 104 -16.76 -17.71 6.19
CA ASN A 104 -15.83 -18.14 7.25
C ASN A 104 -14.37 -17.78 6.99
N THR A 105 -14.08 -16.95 6.01
CA THR A 105 -12.76 -16.37 5.76
C THR A 105 -12.88 -14.86 5.53
N LEU A 106 -11.80 -14.12 5.77
CA LEU A 106 -11.77 -12.67 5.54
C LEU A 106 -12.13 -12.30 4.09
N TYR A 107 -11.67 -13.12 3.14
CA TYR A 107 -12.01 -12.93 1.74
C TYR A 107 -13.51 -13.07 1.49
N LYS A 108 -14.13 -14.13 2.00
CA LYS A 108 -15.59 -14.35 1.86
C LYS A 108 -16.40 -13.29 2.58
N MET A 109 -15.92 -12.75 3.71
CA MET A 109 -16.59 -11.64 4.41
C MET A 109 -16.61 -10.38 3.55
N ARG A 110 -15.57 -10.12 2.75
CA ARG A 110 -15.52 -8.99 1.82
C ARG A 110 -16.22 -9.29 0.50
N TYR A 111 -16.06 -10.51 -0.02
CA TYR A 111 -16.56 -10.94 -1.33
C TYR A 111 -17.41 -12.18 -1.17
N ASN A 112 -18.73 -12.01 -1.02
CA ASN A 112 -19.63 -13.16 -0.99
C ASN A 112 -19.65 -13.83 -2.37
N GLN A 113 -19.25 -15.10 -2.43
CA GLN A 113 -19.12 -15.84 -3.69
C GLN A 113 -20.44 -16.45 -4.17
N LYS A 114 -21.51 -16.42 -3.36
CA LYS A 114 -22.82 -16.95 -3.75
C LYS A 114 -23.52 -15.96 -4.67
N LYS A 115 -23.80 -16.38 -5.92
CA LYS A 115 -24.37 -15.57 -7.00
C LYS A 115 -25.58 -14.72 -6.57
N ASP A 116 -26.49 -15.28 -5.76
CA ASP A 116 -27.70 -14.61 -5.35
C ASP A 116 -27.54 -13.71 -4.12
N ASN A 117 -26.35 -13.69 -3.53
CA ASN A 117 -26.05 -13.00 -2.28
C ASN A 117 -24.79 -12.13 -2.34
N LEU A 118 -24.38 -11.67 -3.53
CA LEU A 118 -23.20 -10.83 -3.73
C LEU A 118 -23.24 -9.53 -2.91
N TRP A 119 -24.43 -9.04 -2.58
CA TRP A 119 -24.65 -7.85 -1.75
C TRP A 119 -24.37 -8.08 -0.25
N HIS A 120 -24.34 -9.33 0.21
CA HIS A 120 -24.11 -9.64 1.63
C HIS A 120 -22.61 -9.62 1.93
N GLN A 121 -22.13 -8.46 2.32
CA GLN A 121 -20.72 -8.20 2.64
C GLN A 121 -20.60 -7.59 4.03
N TYR A 122 -19.60 -8.01 4.80
CA TYR A 122 -19.32 -7.44 6.11
C TYR A 122 -18.76 -6.01 6.00
N SER A 123 -17.90 -5.80 5.03
CA SER A 123 -17.27 -4.50 4.76
C SER A 123 -17.32 -4.15 3.28
N THR A 124 -17.53 -2.88 2.95
CA THR A 124 -17.43 -2.33 1.61
C THR A 124 -15.99 -1.95 1.23
N ASN A 125 -15.08 -1.92 2.20
CA ASN A 125 -13.67 -1.59 1.97
C ASN A 125 -12.99 -2.67 1.10
N PRO A 126 -12.47 -2.33 -0.09
CA PRO A 126 -11.77 -3.28 -0.96
C PRO A 126 -10.55 -3.95 -0.31
N SER A 127 -9.88 -3.26 0.61
CA SER A 127 -8.69 -3.74 1.32
C SER A 127 -9.01 -4.50 2.61
N TYR A 128 -10.28 -4.69 2.97
CA TYR A 128 -10.70 -5.25 4.26
C TYR A 128 -9.96 -6.56 4.61
N ALA A 129 -9.93 -7.52 3.69
CA ALA A 129 -9.30 -8.81 3.94
C ALA A 129 -7.78 -8.71 4.14
N GLU A 130 -7.12 -7.81 3.41
CA GLU A 130 -5.68 -7.54 3.54
C GLU A 130 -5.36 -6.81 4.85
N GLU A 131 -6.11 -5.77 5.17
CA GLU A 131 -5.89 -4.97 6.38
C GLU A 131 -6.12 -5.79 7.66
N ILE A 132 -7.20 -6.56 7.72
CA ILE A 132 -7.47 -7.43 8.88
C ILE A 132 -6.51 -8.62 8.93
N GLY A 133 -6.16 -9.21 7.79
CA GLY A 133 -5.15 -10.26 7.71
C GLY A 133 -3.78 -9.81 8.22
N ASN A 134 -3.36 -8.58 7.86
CA ASN A 134 -2.13 -7.98 8.38
C ASN A 134 -2.20 -7.77 9.90
N LYS A 135 -3.35 -7.36 10.44
CA LYS A 135 -3.53 -7.20 11.88
C LYS A 135 -3.48 -8.52 12.64
N ILE A 136 -4.10 -9.56 12.11
CA ILE A 136 -3.98 -10.91 12.68
C ILE A 136 -2.51 -11.35 12.67
N HIS A 137 -1.78 -11.08 11.58
CA HIS A 137 -0.36 -11.40 11.51
C HIS A 137 0.50 -10.60 12.52
N GLU A 138 0.22 -9.32 12.72
CA GLU A 138 0.88 -8.49 13.76
C GLU A 138 0.65 -9.03 15.18
N MET A 139 -0.47 -9.69 15.40
CA MET A 139 -0.84 -10.31 16.68
C MET A 139 -0.41 -11.78 16.81
N LYS A 140 0.46 -12.26 15.91
CA LYS A 140 0.90 -13.67 15.85
C LYS A 140 1.38 -14.21 17.20
N GLU A 141 2.14 -13.44 17.96
CA GLU A 141 2.63 -13.85 19.29
C GLU A 141 1.50 -14.15 20.28
N VAL A 142 0.35 -13.48 20.13
CA VAL A 142 -0.85 -13.75 20.96
C VAL A 142 -1.48 -15.09 20.58
N TYR A 143 -1.40 -15.49 19.32
CA TYR A 143 -2.01 -16.74 18.81
C TYR A 143 -1.06 -17.93 18.87
N ASP A 144 0.27 -17.74 18.84
CA ASP A 144 1.25 -18.83 18.86
C ASP A 144 1.19 -19.68 20.15
N GLY A 145 0.62 -19.15 21.24
CA GLY A 145 0.34 -19.88 22.47
C GLY A 145 -1.00 -20.63 22.50
N CYS A 146 -1.82 -20.53 21.48
CA CYS A 146 -3.15 -21.11 21.41
C CYS A 146 -3.19 -22.24 20.38
N SER A 147 -4.02 -23.29 20.65
CA SER A 147 -4.30 -24.34 19.67
C SER A 147 -5.27 -23.79 18.62
N ASN A 148 -4.76 -23.19 17.55
CA ASN A 148 -5.54 -22.57 16.50
C ASN A 148 -5.42 -23.34 15.19
N THR A 149 -6.55 -23.52 14.50
CA THR A 149 -6.59 -24.01 13.13
C THR A 149 -6.88 -22.84 12.19
N PHE A 150 -5.96 -22.54 11.29
CA PHE A 150 -6.16 -21.51 10.27
C PHE A 150 -6.73 -22.14 9.00
N VAL A 151 -7.84 -21.61 8.51
CA VAL A 151 -8.43 -21.97 7.22
C VAL A 151 -8.06 -20.92 6.19
N TYR A 152 -7.37 -21.33 5.15
CA TYR A 152 -6.98 -20.46 4.04
C TYR A 152 -7.95 -20.65 2.88
N ASP A 153 -8.46 -19.54 2.35
CA ASP A 153 -9.31 -19.52 1.17
C ASP A 153 -8.48 -19.04 -0.02
N HIS A 154 -8.28 -19.90 -1.00
CA HIS A 154 -7.59 -19.61 -2.24
C HIS A 154 -8.63 -19.54 -3.36
N PRO A 155 -9.17 -18.35 -3.70
CA PRO A 155 -10.12 -18.25 -4.79
C PRO A 155 -9.48 -18.71 -6.10
N SER A 156 -10.05 -19.73 -6.73
CA SER A 156 -9.69 -20.17 -8.06
C SER A 156 -10.73 -19.65 -9.06
N PHE A 157 -10.28 -18.93 -10.08
CA PHE A 157 -11.13 -18.55 -11.19
C PHE A 157 -11.17 -19.70 -12.18
N VAL A 158 -12.33 -20.36 -12.31
CA VAL A 158 -12.54 -21.40 -13.31
C VAL A 158 -12.63 -20.73 -14.68
N LYS A 159 -11.71 -21.07 -15.58
CA LYS A 159 -11.80 -20.69 -16.99
C LYS A 159 -13.03 -21.40 -17.58
N GLU A 160 -13.85 -20.70 -18.37
CA GLU A 160 -14.95 -21.35 -19.11
C GLU A 160 -14.42 -22.55 -19.91
N PRO A 161 -15.17 -23.66 -20.00
CA PRO A 161 -14.71 -24.85 -20.69
C PRO A 161 -14.52 -24.54 -22.17
N GLU A 162 -13.27 -24.72 -22.63
CA GLU A 162 -12.94 -24.66 -24.05
C GLU A 162 -13.62 -25.83 -24.77
N THR A 163 -14.40 -25.55 -25.80
CA THR A 163 -14.94 -26.54 -26.71
C THR A 163 -13.82 -27.31 -27.37
N THR A 164 -13.74 -28.59 -27.05
CA THR A 164 -12.73 -29.51 -27.56
C THR A 164 -12.91 -29.79 -29.06
N THR A 165 -12.02 -29.25 -29.88
CA THR A 165 -11.75 -29.83 -31.20
C THR A 165 -10.55 -30.73 -31.11
N LYS A 166 -10.76 -31.98 -31.53
CA LYS A 166 -9.84 -33.14 -31.50
C LYS A 166 -8.61 -32.88 -32.37
N PRO A 167 -7.36 -33.14 -31.91
CA PRO A 167 -6.20 -33.05 -32.78
C PRO A 167 -6.02 -34.30 -33.61
N THR A 168 -5.80 -34.11 -34.88
CA THR A 168 -5.38 -35.15 -35.84
C THR A 168 -3.86 -35.36 -35.72
N THR A 169 -3.46 -36.59 -35.46
CA THR A 169 -2.07 -37.05 -35.44
C THR A 169 -1.51 -37.09 -36.85
N THR A 170 -0.40 -36.42 -37.10
CA THR A 170 0.46 -36.71 -38.26
C THR A 170 1.88 -37.05 -37.80
N THR A 171 2.26 -38.27 -38.08
CA THR A 171 3.60 -38.81 -37.91
C THR A 171 4.56 -38.21 -38.92
N ALA A 172 5.71 -37.73 -38.50
CA ALA A 172 6.80 -37.35 -39.38
C ALA A 172 8.08 -38.10 -39.03
N LYS A 173 8.67 -38.67 -40.06
CA LYS A 173 9.83 -39.54 -40.20
C LYS A 173 11.16 -38.81 -39.97
N PRO A 174 12.23 -39.43 -39.49
CA PRO A 174 13.50 -38.77 -39.18
C PRO A 174 14.33 -38.53 -40.44
N THR A 175 14.99 -37.39 -40.48
CA THR A 175 15.97 -37.03 -41.53
C THR A 175 17.28 -36.53 -40.94
N THR A 176 18.29 -37.30 -41.22
CA THR A 176 19.72 -37.06 -41.46
C THR A 176 20.43 -35.81 -40.87
N THR A 177 21.44 -36.11 -40.09
CA THR A 177 22.48 -35.25 -39.57
C THR A 177 23.31 -34.59 -40.68
N THR A 178 23.33 -33.28 -40.72
CA THR A 178 24.35 -32.50 -41.42
C THR A 178 25.11 -31.65 -40.40
N THR A 179 26.38 -31.97 -40.25
CA THR A 179 27.37 -31.17 -39.48
C THR A 179 27.52 -29.81 -40.09
N THR A 180 27.00 -28.79 -39.38
CA THR A 180 27.25 -27.39 -39.77
C THR A 180 28.20 -26.74 -38.76
N ALA A 181 29.20 -26.06 -39.32
CA ALA A 181 30.28 -25.35 -38.63
C ALA A 181 29.85 -24.58 -37.37
N VAL A 182 30.65 -24.70 -36.32
CA VAL A 182 30.53 -23.94 -35.09
C VAL A 182 30.64 -22.46 -35.39
N LYS A 183 29.49 -21.75 -35.45
CA LYS A 183 29.45 -20.28 -35.38
C LYS A 183 29.92 -19.83 -34.02
N GLN A 184 30.94 -19.04 -33.93
CA GLN A 184 31.36 -18.31 -32.74
C GLN A 184 30.11 -17.63 -32.10
N PRO A 185 29.91 -17.69 -30.79
CA PRO A 185 28.73 -17.11 -30.16
C PRO A 185 28.80 -15.59 -30.30
N THR A 186 27.93 -15.02 -31.11
CA THR A 186 27.68 -13.59 -31.16
C THR A 186 27.05 -13.21 -29.82
N THR A 187 27.75 -12.39 -29.02
CA THR A 187 27.25 -11.90 -27.73
C THR A 187 25.99 -11.09 -27.97
N VAL A 188 24.85 -11.61 -27.51
CA VAL A 188 23.55 -10.93 -27.62
C VAL A 188 23.56 -9.69 -26.71
N LYS A 189 23.38 -8.52 -27.29
CA LYS A 189 23.28 -7.26 -26.54
C LYS A 189 21.82 -7.03 -26.14
N TYR A 190 21.56 -6.94 -24.83
CA TYR A 190 20.24 -6.63 -24.29
C TYR A 190 20.09 -5.15 -23.95
N THR A 191 18.92 -4.57 -24.26
CA THR A 191 18.52 -3.22 -23.83
C THR A 191 17.52 -3.36 -22.69
N VAL A 192 17.84 -2.77 -21.54
CA VAL A 192 16.99 -2.80 -20.35
C VAL A 192 16.55 -1.40 -19.98
N THR A 193 15.24 -1.19 -19.86
CA THR A 193 14.63 0.06 -19.43
C THR A 193 13.84 -0.16 -18.13
N GLY A 194 13.24 0.89 -17.57
CA GLY A 194 12.42 0.83 -16.36
C GLY A 194 13.10 1.46 -15.15
N ALA A 195 12.42 1.38 -14.01
CA ALA A 195 12.77 2.09 -12.78
C ALA A 195 13.42 1.18 -11.71
N LEU A 196 13.99 0.04 -12.08
CA LEU A 196 14.69 -0.81 -11.13
C LEU A 196 15.97 -0.11 -10.64
N PRO A 197 16.13 0.10 -9.29
CA PRO A 197 17.32 0.74 -8.75
C PRO A 197 18.60 -0.08 -8.98
N ASN A 198 19.73 0.60 -9.01
CA ASN A 198 21.04 -0.03 -9.08
C ASN A 198 21.32 -0.82 -7.80
N SER A 199 21.61 -2.10 -7.94
CA SER A 199 21.97 -2.96 -6.83
C SER A 199 23.48 -2.97 -6.59
N ARG A 200 23.89 -3.00 -5.30
CA ARG A 200 25.28 -3.26 -4.91
C ARG A 200 25.68 -4.73 -5.04
N VAL A 201 24.68 -5.62 -5.15
CA VAL A 201 24.90 -7.07 -5.39
C VAL A 201 24.61 -7.36 -6.84
N LYS A 202 25.56 -7.95 -7.55
CA LYS A 202 25.39 -8.30 -8.96
C LYS A 202 24.87 -9.74 -9.10
N ALA A 203 23.75 -9.88 -9.80
CA ALA A 203 23.29 -11.18 -10.25
C ALA A 203 24.22 -11.71 -11.36
N SER A 204 24.48 -13.01 -11.38
CA SER A 204 25.34 -13.66 -12.39
C SER A 204 25.02 -15.14 -12.51
N LYS A 205 25.64 -15.83 -13.46
CA LYS A 205 25.52 -17.30 -13.64
C LYS A 205 25.89 -18.09 -12.37
N SER A 206 26.78 -17.57 -11.53
CA SER A 206 27.22 -18.20 -10.27
C SER A 206 26.52 -17.63 -9.03
N ASN A 207 25.77 -16.53 -9.15
CA ASN A 207 25.10 -15.85 -8.05
C ASN A 207 23.71 -15.38 -8.46
N TYR A 208 22.72 -16.26 -8.35
CA TYR A 208 21.31 -15.97 -8.66
C TYR A 208 20.39 -16.76 -7.73
N ASP A 209 19.17 -16.29 -7.59
CA ASP A 209 18.06 -17.00 -6.96
C ASP A 209 17.12 -17.60 -8.00
N LEU A 210 16.96 -16.91 -9.12
CA LEU A 210 16.17 -17.36 -10.26
C LEU A 210 16.92 -17.11 -11.57
N ARG A 211 16.97 -18.13 -12.43
CA ARG A 211 17.47 -18.04 -13.80
C ARG A 211 16.32 -18.28 -14.76
N ILE A 212 16.15 -17.40 -15.73
CA ILE A 212 15.10 -17.49 -16.75
C ILE A 212 15.76 -17.52 -18.12
N LYS A 213 15.50 -18.58 -18.92
CA LYS A 213 15.91 -18.61 -20.32
C LYS A 213 15.07 -17.61 -21.11
N LEU A 214 15.71 -16.76 -21.87
CA LEU A 214 15.06 -15.70 -22.63
C LEU A 214 14.64 -16.19 -24.03
N PRO A 215 13.57 -15.66 -24.63
CA PRO A 215 13.25 -15.92 -26.03
C PRO A 215 14.34 -15.35 -26.94
N GLU A 216 14.81 -16.13 -27.91
CA GLU A 216 15.96 -15.78 -28.76
C GLU A 216 15.80 -14.47 -29.55
N LYS A 217 14.56 -14.14 -29.93
CA LYS A 217 14.23 -12.93 -30.71
C LYS A 217 14.01 -11.68 -29.87
N VAL A 218 14.07 -11.77 -28.53
CA VAL A 218 13.77 -10.65 -27.63
C VAL A 218 15.05 -10.11 -27.02
N THR A 219 15.35 -8.86 -27.34
CA THR A 219 16.54 -8.17 -26.81
C THR A 219 16.20 -6.94 -25.96
N LYS A 220 14.91 -6.54 -25.90
CA LYS A 220 14.46 -5.35 -25.15
C LYS A 220 13.55 -5.76 -24.02
N TYR A 221 13.90 -5.37 -22.80
CA TYR A 221 13.15 -5.67 -21.59
C TYR A 221 12.90 -4.40 -20.77
N TYR A 222 11.77 -4.38 -20.06
CA TYR A 222 11.45 -3.39 -19.04
C TYR A 222 11.45 -4.07 -17.66
N LEU A 223 12.07 -3.43 -16.67
CA LEU A 223 12.15 -3.90 -15.28
C LEU A 223 11.65 -2.85 -14.31
N GLU A 224 10.90 -3.30 -13.30
CA GLU A 224 10.39 -2.44 -12.24
C GLU A 224 10.29 -3.21 -10.92
N ASP A 225 10.69 -2.58 -9.81
CA ASP A 225 10.36 -3.06 -8.47
C ASP A 225 8.94 -2.61 -8.11
N LYS A 226 7.97 -3.52 -8.26
CA LYS A 226 6.59 -3.30 -7.81
C LYS A 226 6.49 -3.61 -6.31
N TYR A 227 7.18 -2.81 -5.50
CA TYR A 227 7.29 -3.02 -4.06
C TYR A 227 5.93 -3.09 -3.34
N THR A 228 4.89 -2.37 -3.81
CA THR A 228 3.54 -2.41 -3.24
C THR A 228 2.93 -3.81 -3.30
N SER A 229 3.23 -4.59 -4.33
CA SER A 229 2.83 -6.00 -4.49
C SER A 229 3.95 -7.00 -4.13
N ARG A 230 5.11 -6.52 -3.66
CA ARG A 230 6.29 -7.34 -3.30
C ARG A 230 6.84 -8.16 -4.47
N GLN A 231 6.84 -7.58 -5.68
CA GLN A 231 7.19 -8.31 -6.91
C GLN A 231 8.22 -7.55 -7.73
N LEU A 232 9.18 -8.26 -8.29
CA LEU A 232 9.90 -7.80 -9.46
C LEU A 232 9.01 -8.00 -10.69
N PHE A 233 8.85 -6.95 -11.46
CA PHE A 233 8.15 -6.98 -12.73
C PHE A 233 9.13 -6.92 -13.89
N MET A 234 8.97 -7.83 -14.85
CA MET A 234 9.68 -7.83 -16.12
C MET A 234 8.67 -7.87 -17.27
N SER A 235 8.90 -7.14 -18.34
CA SER A 235 8.07 -7.28 -19.54
C SER A 235 8.87 -7.16 -20.83
N CYS A 236 8.35 -7.80 -21.87
CA CYS A 236 8.88 -7.69 -23.25
C CYS A 236 7.72 -7.68 -24.26
N ALA A 237 7.98 -7.18 -25.48
CA ALA A 237 7.00 -7.21 -26.57
C ALA A 237 6.78 -8.66 -27.06
N GLY A 238 5.55 -8.95 -27.50
CA GLY A 238 5.11 -10.26 -28.03
C GLY A 238 4.56 -11.22 -26.96
N ASP A 239 3.93 -12.30 -27.42
CA ASP A 239 3.41 -13.37 -26.56
C ASP A 239 4.47 -14.48 -26.37
N TYR A 240 5.01 -14.56 -25.17
CA TYR A 240 5.99 -15.55 -24.72
C TYR A 240 5.56 -16.25 -23.42
N VAL A 241 4.24 -16.28 -23.12
CA VAL A 241 3.72 -16.89 -21.89
C VAL A 241 4.18 -18.33 -21.75
N SER A 242 3.98 -19.15 -22.78
CA SER A 242 4.39 -20.56 -22.75
C SER A 242 5.90 -20.75 -22.59
N HIS A 243 6.69 -19.87 -23.20
CA HIS A 243 8.15 -19.89 -23.09
C HIS A 243 8.59 -19.62 -21.64
N PHE A 244 8.14 -18.50 -21.04
CA PHE A 244 8.56 -18.12 -19.68
C PHE A 244 8.08 -19.09 -18.61
N LYS A 245 6.87 -19.66 -18.73
CA LYS A 245 6.38 -20.68 -17.79
C LYS A 245 7.28 -21.93 -17.73
N LYS A 246 7.93 -22.30 -18.84
CA LYS A 246 8.79 -23.48 -18.94
C LYS A 246 10.27 -23.18 -18.66
N SER A 247 10.69 -21.92 -18.67
CA SER A 247 12.11 -21.53 -18.69
C SER A 247 12.66 -21.01 -17.36
N ALA A 248 11.84 -20.91 -16.31
CA ALA A 248 12.24 -20.43 -15.00
C ALA A 248 12.83 -21.56 -14.13
N ASN A 249 14.08 -21.42 -13.71
CA ASN A 249 14.80 -22.35 -12.86
C ASN A 249 15.30 -21.65 -11.60
N ARG A 250 14.84 -22.08 -10.43
CA ARG A 250 15.31 -21.60 -9.13
C ARG A 250 16.66 -22.22 -8.76
N SER A 251 17.49 -21.48 -8.04
CA SER A 251 18.61 -22.10 -7.33
C SER A 251 18.10 -22.93 -6.16
N ALA A 252 18.84 -23.99 -5.78
CA ALA A 252 18.45 -24.89 -4.70
C ALA A 252 18.29 -24.18 -3.32
N LYS A 253 18.92 -23.03 -3.15
CA LYS A 253 18.92 -22.24 -1.91
C LYS A 253 17.86 -21.12 -1.88
N SER A 254 17.12 -20.92 -2.96
CA SER A 254 16.16 -19.82 -3.03
C SER A 254 14.72 -20.27 -2.79
N THR A 255 13.98 -19.43 -2.08
CA THR A 255 12.52 -19.56 -1.92
C THR A 255 11.84 -18.54 -2.83
N MET A 256 10.69 -18.88 -3.39
CA MET A 256 9.88 -18.02 -4.22
C MET A 256 8.41 -18.31 -3.93
N SER A 257 7.66 -17.30 -3.54
CA SER A 257 6.24 -17.45 -3.20
C SER A 257 5.36 -17.57 -4.44
N ASP A 258 5.70 -16.82 -5.51
CA ASP A 258 4.92 -16.85 -6.76
C ASP A 258 5.77 -16.47 -7.98
N PHE A 259 5.39 -17.07 -9.12
CA PHE A 259 5.94 -16.77 -10.45
C PHE A 259 4.78 -16.76 -11.45
N THR A 260 4.30 -15.59 -11.79
CA THR A 260 3.15 -15.43 -12.67
C THR A 260 3.58 -14.86 -14.01
N VAL A 261 3.09 -15.44 -15.10
CA VAL A 261 3.32 -14.96 -16.47
C VAL A 261 1.96 -14.76 -17.15
N LYS A 262 1.76 -13.55 -17.72
CA LYS A 262 0.52 -13.16 -18.41
C LYS A 262 0.85 -12.45 -19.72
N TYR A 263 -0.01 -12.61 -20.71
CA TYR A 263 0.00 -11.76 -21.90
C TYR A 263 -1.03 -10.62 -21.73
N ASN A 264 -0.62 -9.42 -22.04
CA ASN A 264 -1.51 -8.26 -22.11
C ASN A 264 -1.73 -7.95 -23.59
N SER A 265 -2.93 -8.24 -24.10
CA SER A 265 -3.31 -8.06 -25.50
C SER A 265 -3.31 -6.58 -25.92
N ASP A 266 -3.76 -5.67 -25.03
CA ASP A 266 -3.88 -4.23 -25.35
C ASP A 266 -2.51 -3.57 -25.51
N LYS A 267 -1.49 -4.13 -24.87
CA LYS A 267 -0.10 -3.65 -24.92
C LYS A 267 0.80 -4.53 -25.78
N GLU A 268 0.27 -5.65 -26.27
CA GLU A 268 1.01 -6.67 -27.03
C GLU A 268 2.33 -7.10 -26.33
N ARG A 269 2.26 -7.31 -25.00
CA ARG A 269 3.43 -7.60 -24.17
C ARG A 269 3.22 -8.78 -23.25
N THR A 270 4.27 -9.58 -23.07
CA THR A 270 4.35 -10.56 -22.00
C THR A 270 4.82 -9.87 -20.71
N TYR A 271 4.10 -10.12 -19.64
CA TYR A 271 4.36 -9.68 -18.27
C TYR A 271 4.80 -10.87 -17.42
N VAL A 272 5.92 -10.72 -16.74
CA VAL A 272 6.48 -11.70 -15.80
C VAL A 272 6.55 -11.06 -14.42
N TYR A 273 5.89 -11.66 -13.44
CA TYR A 273 5.88 -11.23 -12.05
C TYR A 273 6.61 -12.27 -11.21
N ILE A 274 7.60 -11.82 -10.45
CA ILE A 274 8.45 -12.66 -9.60
C ILE A 274 8.26 -12.19 -8.16
N LYS A 275 7.67 -13.03 -7.33
CA LYS A 275 7.41 -12.75 -5.91
C LYS A 275 8.24 -13.68 -5.03
N PRO A 276 9.38 -13.23 -4.50
CA PRO A 276 10.21 -14.07 -3.63
C PRO A 276 9.56 -14.40 -2.30
N SER A 277 8.85 -13.44 -1.69
CA SER A 277 8.20 -13.55 -0.37
C SER A 277 7.14 -12.47 -0.17
N SER A 278 6.47 -12.49 0.97
CA SER A 278 5.56 -11.42 1.41
C SER A 278 6.29 -10.17 1.92
N SER A 279 7.58 -10.28 2.29
CA SER A 279 8.40 -9.15 2.76
C SER A 279 8.92 -8.32 1.58
N TYR A 280 9.28 -7.06 1.85
CA TYR A 280 9.97 -6.21 0.87
C TYR A 280 11.30 -6.84 0.45
N ARG A 281 11.58 -6.79 -0.85
CA ARG A 281 12.84 -7.26 -1.43
C ARG A 281 13.41 -6.20 -2.35
N GLY A 282 14.75 -6.15 -2.39
CA GLY A 282 15.48 -5.49 -3.44
C GLY A 282 15.98 -6.51 -4.45
N TYR A 283 16.25 -6.08 -5.66
CA TYR A 283 16.55 -6.95 -6.80
C TYR A 283 17.79 -6.53 -7.55
N SER A 284 18.48 -7.51 -8.12
CA SER A 284 19.47 -7.34 -9.18
C SER A 284 19.11 -8.26 -10.34
N VAL A 285 19.14 -7.72 -11.55
CA VAL A 285 18.89 -8.52 -12.76
C VAL A 285 20.03 -8.30 -13.74
N THR A 286 20.62 -9.39 -14.21
CA THR A 286 21.66 -9.38 -15.25
C THR A 286 21.21 -10.25 -16.42
N PHE A 287 21.31 -9.69 -17.61
CA PHE A 287 21.03 -10.40 -18.87
C PHE A 287 22.36 -10.84 -19.49
N ASP A 288 22.53 -12.12 -19.67
CA ASP A 288 23.74 -12.72 -20.23
C ASP A 288 23.47 -14.04 -20.96
N ASN A 289 24.04 -14.21 -22.14
CA ASN A 289 24.01 -15.45 -22.93
C ASN A 289 22.66 -16.15 -23.01
N GLY A 290 21.59 -15.40 -23.32
CA GLY A 290 20.24 -15.94 -23.47
C GLY A 290 19.50 -16.20 -22.14
N TYR A 291 20.00 -15.65 -21.03
CA TYR A 291 19.38 -15.78 -19.72
C TYR A 291 19.23 -14.45 -19.00
N ALA A 292 18.18 -14.33 -18.21
CA ALA A 292 18.08 -13.35 -17.13
C ALA A 292 18.42 -14.06 -15.81
N TYR A 293 19.43 -13.55 -15.10
CA TYR A 293 19.79 -13.96 -13.76
C TYR A 293 19.22 -12.95 -12.77
N VAL A 294 18.38 -13.41 -11.86
CA VAL A 294 17.72 -12.57 -10.86
C VAL A 294 18.24 -12.95 -9.48
N LYS A 295 18.69 -11.95 -8.73
CA LYS A 295 19.10 -12.06 -7.33
C LYS A 295 18.25 -11.14 -6.50
N TRP A 296 17.82 -11.57 -5.31
CA TRP A 296 17.09 -10.75 -4.35
C TRP A 296 17.65 -10.85 -2.94
N GLY A 297 17.30 -9.88 -2.13
CA GLY A 297 17.67 -9.79 -0.73
C GLY A 297 16.78 -8.79 -0.02
N THR A 298 17.05 -8.47 1.24
CA THR A 298 16.37 -7.33 1.87
C THR A 298 16.76 -6.05 1.11
N PRO A 299 15.90 -5.01 1.05
CA PRO A 299 16.25 -3.79 0.33
C PRO A 299 17.61 -3.23 0.79
N LYS A 300 17.88 -3.25 2.11
CA LYS A 300 19.13 -2.74 2.68
C LYS A 300 20.38 -3.54 2.25
N THR A 301 20.27 -4.83 1.96
CA THR A 301 21.37 -5.62 1.42
C THR A 301 21.58 -5.39 -0.08
N MET A 302 20.52 -5.06 -0.80
CA MET A 302 20.57 -4.92 -2.26
C MET A 302 20.90 -3.50 -2.71
N TYR A 303 20.38 -2.47 -2.04
CA TYR A 303 20.51 -1.08 -2.45
C TYR A 303 21.42 -0.28 -1.51
N LYS A 304 22.18 0.67 -2.07
CA LYS A 304 23.08 1.53 -1.29
C LYS A 304 22.30 2.65 -0.59
N ASN A 305 21.43 3.32 -1.33
CA ASN A 305 20.73 4.54 -0.92
C ASN A 305 19.23 4.29 -0.93
N ILE A 306 18.60 4.27 0.22
CA ILE A 306 17.17 3.97 0.37
C ILE A 306 16.48 5.17 1.03
N VAL A 307 15.44 5.70 0.39
CA VAL A 307 14.62 6.78 0.94
C VAL A 307 13.14 6.44 0.82
N VAL A 308 12.37 6.81 1.85
CA VAL A 308 10.91 6.79 1.78
C VAL A 308 10.40 8.22 1.67
N ILE A 309 9.59 8.45 0.65
CA ILE A 309 8.90 9.72 0.41
C ILE A 309 7.42 9.51 0.73
N ASP A 310 6.93 10.33 1.63
CA ASP A 310 5.55 10.29 2.10
C ASP A 310 4.75 11.46 1.54
N ALA A 311 3.67 11.17 0.82
CA ALA A 311 2.67 12.17 0.47
C ALA A 311 1.61 12.20 1.58
N GLY A 312 1.58 13.26 2.38
CA GLY A 312 0.67 13.40 3.50
C GLY A 312 -0.80 13.25 3.09
N HIS A 313 -1.65 12.77 4.02
CA HIS A 313 -3.08 12.57 3.80
C HIS A 313 -3.41 11.58 2.66
N GLY A 314 -4.59 11.67 2.05
CA GLY A 314 -5.01 10.87 0.91
C GLY A 314 -6.35 10.15 1.12
N GLY A 315 -6.99 9.69 0.05
CA GLY A 315 -8.28 8.99 0.10
C GLY A 315 -9.34 9.78 0.87
N THR A 316 -9.83 9.24 1.97
CA THR A 316 -10.84 9.86 2.83
C THR A 316 -10.31 11.03 3.68
N ASP A 317 -9.01 11.14 3.87
CA ASP A 317 -8.37 12.23 4.60
C ASP A 317 -7.94 13.33 3.61
N SER A 318 -8.68 14.42 3.57
CA SER A 318 -8.38 15.58 2.70
C SER A 318 -7.14 16.34 3.13
N GLY A 319 -6.71 16.22 4.40
CA GLY A 319 -5.83 17.20 5.03
C GLY A 319 -6.50 18.56 5.11
N ALA A 320 -5.70 19.60 5.21
CA ALA A 320 -6.18 20.97 5.21
C ALA A 320 -6.88 21.33 3.88
N VAL A 321 -7.90 22.20 3.98
CA VAL A 321 -8.67 22.69 2.84
C VAL A 321 -8.67 24.22 2.86
N GLY A 322 -8.35 24.83 1.74
CA GLY A 322 -8.33 26.29 1.61
C GLY A 322 -8.18 26.73 0.15
N ASN A 323 -8.73 27.88 -0.19
CA ASN A 323 -8.65 28.48 -1.54
C ASN A 323 -9.06 27.53 -2.68
N GLY A 324 -10.05 26.66 -2.43
CA GLY A 324 -10.53 25.66 -3.39
C GLY A 324 -9.57 24.48 -3.62
N LEU A 325 -8.58 24.28 -2.76
CA LEU A 325 -7.58 23.22 -2.83
C LEU A 325 -7.69 22.31 -1.61
N ARG A 326 -7.23 21.06 -1.77
CA ARG A 326 -7.08 20.09 -0.68
C ARG A 326 -5.60 19.73 -0.55
N GLU A 327 -5.11 19.65 0.66
CA GLU A 327 -3.73 19.31 0.95
C GLU A 327 -3.32 17.97 0.32
N LYS A 328 -4.16 16.93 0.43
CA LYS A 328 -3.88 15.61 -0.14
C LYS A 328 -3.55 15.64 -1.64
N ASP A 329 -4.19 16.53 -2.41
CA ASP A 329 -3.97 16.62 -3.86
C ASP A 329 -2.65 17.34 -4.16
N LEU A 330 -2.32 18.36 -3.40
CA LEU A 330 -1.06 19.09 -3.54
C LEU A 330 0.13 18.24 -3.13
N THR A 331 0.05 17.54 -1.99
CA THR A 331 1.13 16.67 -1.51
C THR A 331 1.40 15.51 -2.47
N LEU A 332 0.34 14.90 -3.02
CA LEU A 332 0.48 13.88 -4.06
C LEU A 332 1.15 14.43 -5.32
N SER A 333 0.71 15.60 -5.79
CA SER A 333 1.26 16.21 -7.01
C SER A 333 2.73 16.59 -6.85
N ILE A 334 3.14 17.13 -5.69
CA ILE A 334 4.54 17.45 -5.38
C ILE A 334 5.38 16.16 -5.34
N VAL A 335 4.90 15.11 -4.67
CA VAL A 335 5.62 13.83 -4.59
C VAL A 335 5.74 13.17 -5.96
N LEU A 336 4.70 13.21 -6.79
CA LEU A 336 4.77 12.72 -8.17
C LEU A 336 5.73 13.56 -9.03
N GLY A 337 5.85 14.85 -8.76
CA GLY A 337 6.87 15.72 -9.33
C GLY A 337 8.30 15.25 -8.98
N ALA A 338 8.54 14.90 -7.71
CA ALA A 338 9.83 14.33 -7.28
C ALA A 338 10.10 12.95 -7.92
N LYS A 339 9.05 12.12 -8.03
CA LYS A 339 9.14 10.77 -8.60
C LYS A 339 9.71 10.77 -10.02
N LYS A 340 9.38 11.74 -10.86
CA LYS A 340 9.93 11.85 -12.23
C LYS A 340 11.45 11.83 -12.25
N TYR A 341 12.07 12.62 -11.37
CA TYR A 341 13.54 12.72 -11.28
C TYR A 341 14.16 11.46 -10.66
N PHE A 342 13.50 10.84 -9.71
CA PHE A 342 13.97 9.58 -9.12
C PHE A 342 13.87 8.40 -10.09
N ASP A 343 12.82 8.31 -10.90
CA ASP A 343 12.66 7.24 -11.90
C ASP A 343 13.80 7.26 -12.94
N GLU A 344 14.37 8.43 -13.22
CA GLU A 344 15.54 8.60 -14.09
C GLU A 344 16.85 8.29 -13.36
N ASN A 345 16.93 8.51 -12.05
CA ASN A 345 18.15 8.33 -11.25
C ASN A 345 18.15 7.03 -10.44
N LYS A 346 18.62 5.97 -11.05
CA LYS A 346 18.64 4.61 -10.46
C LYS A 346 19.62 4.41 -9.28
N ASN A 347 20.36 5.44 -8.88
CA ASN A 347 21.26 5.36 -7.73
C ASN A 347 20.52 5.37 -6.38
N TYR A 348 19.21 5.60 -6.41
CA TYR A 348 18.34 5.63 -5.24
C TYR A 348 17.22 4.62 -5.36
N ALA A 349 17.03 3.80 -4.32
CA ALA A 349 15.81 3.02 -4.14
C ALA A 349 14.80 3.88 -3.38
N VAL A 350 13.74 4.29 -4.06
CA VAL A 350 12.74 5.21 -3.51
C VAL A 350 11.42 4.48 -3.36
N TYR A 351 10.90 4.49 -2.14
CA TYR A 351 9.62 3.93 -1.80
C TYR A 351 8.66 5.07 -1.45
N TYR A 352 7.47 5.03 -2.00
CA TYR A 352 6.44 6.06 -1.78
C TYR A 352 5.33 5.47 -0.92
N THR A 353 4.87 6.20 0.08
CA THR A 353 3.74 5.75 0.90
C THR A 353 2.45 5.65 0.08
N ARG A 354 2.30 6.53 -0.90
CA ARG A 354 1.26 6.48 -1.93
C ARG A 354 1.70 7.19 -3.22
N THR A 355 1.20 6.73 -4.34
CA THR A 355 1.35 7.35 -5.68
C THR A 355 0.01 7.58 -6.36
N THR A 356 -1.08 7.36 -5.63
CA THR A 356 -2.48 7.58 -6.03
C THR A 356 -3.24 8.21 -4.87
N ASP A 357 -4.51 8.56 -5.08
CA ASP A 357 -5.35 9.09 -4.00
C ASP A 357 -5.87 7.96 -3.11
N THR A 358 -4.97 7.39 -2.31
CA THR A 358 -5.25 6.39 -1.28
C THR A 358 -4.82 6.91 0.09
N TYR A 359 -5.36 6.33 1.17
CA TYR A 359 -5.03 6.68 2.56
C TYR A 359 -4.20 5.59 3.24
N PRO A 360 -2.88 5.64 3.22
CA PRO A 360 -2.07 4.86 4.14
C PRO A 360 -2.21 5.40 5.56
N SER A 361 -2.44 4.53 6.55
CA SER A 361 -2.48 4.95 7.95
C SER A 361 -1.12 5.54 8.39
N LEU A 362 -1.12 6.35 9.47
CA LEU A 362 0.12 6.93 10.01
C LEU A 362 1.15 5.84 10.35
N THR A 363 0.69 4.70 10.88
CA THR A 363 1.54 3.54 11.16
C THR A 363 2.12 2.94 9.88
N ALA A 364 1.30 2.76 8.83
CA ALA A 364 1.77 2.18 7.57
C ALA A 364 2.86 3.03 6.90
N ARG A 365 2.79 4.36 7.03
CA ARG A 365 3.81 5.29 6.49
C ARG A 365 5.17 5.08 7.15
N SER A 366 5.23 5.06 8.48
CA SER A 366 6.47 4.82 9.23
C SER A 366 6.94 3.37 9.11
N GLN A 367 6.01 2.40 9.09
CA GLN A 367 6.33 0.98 8.94
C GLN A 367 6.98 0.67 7.59
N LEU A 368 6.54 1.29 6.50
CA LEU A 368 7.20 1.17 5.20
C LEU A 368 8.69 1.53 5.30
N ALA A 369 9.02 2.67 5.94
CA ALA A 369 10.41 3.10 6.11
C ALA A 369 11.22 2.09 6.93
N ASN A 370 10.61 1.55 7.98
CA ASN A 370 11.24 0.57 8.86
C ASN A 370 11.49 -0.77 8.14
N ASP A 371 10.50 -1.26 7.39
CA ASP A 371 10.56 -2.55 6.70
C ASP A 371 11.56 -2.57 5.53
N VAL A 372 11.69 -1.47 4.81
CA VAL A 372 12.67 -1.37 3.72
C VAL A 372 14.07 -1.02 4.23
N GLY A 373 14.21 -0.68 5.51
CA GLY A 373 15.48 -0.23 6.10
C GLY A 373 15.94 1.09 5.49
N ALA A 374 15.04 2.07 5.41
CA ALA A 374 15.31 3.37 4.82
C ALA A 374 16.47 4.10 5.53
N ASP A 375 17.29 4.81 4.75
CA ASP A 375 18.30 5.72 5.29
C ASP A 375 17.68 7.03 5.75
N TYR A 376 16.64 7.50 5.00
CA TYR A 376 15.92 8.73 5.30
C TYR A 376 14.43 8.60 5.02
N PHE A 377 13.62 9.32 5.81
CA PHE A 377 12.19 9.47 5.59
C PHE A 377 11.86 10.96 5.43
N LEU A 378 11.10 11.31 4.39
CA LEU A 378 10.66 12.67 4.08
C LEU A 378 9.16 12.69 3.82
N SER A 379 8.41 13.37 4.70
CA SER A 379 6.98 13.61 4.55
C SER A 379 6.71 15.00 3.96
N CYS A 380 5.80 15.06 3.00
CA CYS A 380 5.36 16.26 2.31
C CYS A 380 3.98 16.67 2.82
N HIS A 381 3.85 17.90 3.32
CA HIS A 381 2.64 18.47 3.89
C HIS A 381 2.44 19.94 3.48
N ILE A 382 1.24 20.46 3.74
CA ILE A 382 0.85 21.85 3.51
C ILE A 382 0.12 22.36 4.75
N ASN A 383 0.67 23.38 5.37
CA ASN A 383 0.17 23.96 6.60
C ASN A 383 -1.18 24.69 6.44
N SER A 384 -1.87 24.91 7.55
CA SER A 384 -3.13 25.63 7.61
C SER A 384 -3.24 26.44 8.90
N ALA A 385 -3.66 27.70 8.79
CA ALA A 385 -3.97 28.58 9.92
C ALA A 385 -4.88 29.72 9.44
N SER A 386 -4.73 30.96 9.99
CA SER A 386 -5.43 32.14 9.47
C SER A 386 -5.04 32.43 8.01
N ALA A 387 -5.88 33.17 7.28
CA ALA A 387 -5.60 33.56 5.89
C ALA A 387 -4.35 34.44 5.74
N THR A 388 -3.88 35.06 6.82
CA THR A 388 -2.66 35.90 6.87
C THR A 388 -1.41 35.11 7.23
N ALA A 389 -1.55 33.87 7.76
CA ALA A 389 -0.43 33.00 8.05
C ALA A 389 0.29 32.63 6.75
N LYS A 390 1.62 32.61 6.77
CA LYS A 390 2.45 32.39 5.60
C LYS A 390 3.82 31.80 5.96
N GLY A 391 4.46 31.19 4.99
CA GLY A 391 5.84 30.72 5.06
C GLY A 391 5.97 29.22 5.07
N SER A 392 7.18 28.75 4.82
CA SER A 392 7.54 27.31 4.87
C SER A 392 8.30 26.99 6.15
N GLU A 393 8.04 25.81 6.71
CA GLU A 393 8.73 25.27 7.87
C GLU A 393 9.05 23.78 7.68
N THR A 394 9.99 23.27 8.45
CA THR A 394 10.32 21.85 8.39
C THR A 394 10.42 21.28 9.80
N LEU A 395 9.65 20.23 10.04
CA LEU A 395 9.46 19.63 11.33
C LEU A 395 10.39 18.41 11.49
N TYR A 396 10.93 18.25 12.68
CA TYR A 396 11.77 17.12 13.05
C TYR A 396 11.44 16.66 14.48
N ASN A 397 11.90 15.46 14.82
CA ASN A 397 11.82 14.95 16.18
C ASN A 397 13.24 14.92 16.78
N SER A 398 13.50 15.76 17.80
CA SER A 398 14.81 15.79 18.48
C SER A 398 15.13 14.51 19.23
N GLN A 399 14.12 13.71 19.60
CA GLN A 399 14.22 12.41 20.26
C GLN A 399 14.11 11.24 19.26
N GLY A 400 14.02 11.54 17.95
CA GLY A 400 13.90 10.55 16.90
C GLY A 400 15.21 9.79 16.65
N TYR A 401 15.08 8.73 15.86
CA TYR A 401 16.22 7.92 15.45
C TYR A 401 17.17 8.72 14.54
N LYS A 402 18.43 8.30 14.54
CA LYS A 402 19.44 8.72 13.57
C LYS A 402 19.46 7.76 12.39
N ALA A 403 19.88 8.25 11.22
CA ALA A 403 20.25 7.37 10.12
C ALA A 403 21.47 6.50 10.48
N THR A 404 21.66 5.40 9.75
CA THR A 404 22.79 4.46 10.03
C THR A 404 24.17 5.11 9.91
N ASN A 405 24.29 6.18 9.12
CA ASN A 405 25.51 6.99 8.98
C ASN A 405 25.61 8.13 10.03
N GLY A 406 24.78 8.10 11.08
CA GLY A 406 24.83 9.06 12.20
C GLY A 406 24.10 10.39 11.94
N VAL A 407 23.52 10.62 10.77
CA VAL A 407 22.75 11.83 10.48
C VAL A 407 21.52 11.89 11.38
N THR A 408 21.35 13.01 12.12
CA THR A 408 20.19 13.24 12.97
C THR A 408 19.00 13.76 12.18
N SER A 409 17.77 13.60 12.71
CA SER A 409 16.55 14.20 12.14
C SER A 409 16.67 15.72 12.01
N TYR A 410 17.35 16.41 12.93
CA TYR A 410 17.64 17.85 12.81
C TYR A 410 18.49 18.18 11.58
N LYS A 411 19.62 17.47 11.38
CA LYS A 411 20.49 17.69 10.21
C LYS A 411 19.77 17.40 8.90
N TRP A 412 18.95 16.34 8.91
CA TRP A 412 18.11 15.99 7.76
C TRP A 412 17.08 17.08 7.48
N ALA A 413 16.34 17.57 8.50
CA ALA A 413 15.37 18.66 8.38
C ALA A 413 16.02 19.95 7.88
N ALA A 414 17.20 20.32 8.39
CA ALA A 414 17.93 21.51 7.96
C ALA A 414 18.28 21.45 6.47
N ASN A 415 18.73 20.29 5.99
CA ASN A 415 19.00 20.09 4.57
C ASN A 415 17.73 20.22 3.73
N VAL A 416 16.63 19.54 4.09
CA VAL A 416 15.34 19.63 3.38
C VAL A 416 14.83 21.06 3.36
N HIS A 417 14.86 21.74 4.51
CA HIS A 417 14.38 23.11 4.65
C HIS A 417 15.12 24.08 3.74
N ASN A 418 16.42 23.94 3.57
CA ASN A 418 17.21 24.78 2.65
C ASN A 418 16.70 24.68 1.21
N PHE A 419 16.34 23.49 0.75
CA PHE A 419 15.78 23.32 -0.60
C PHE A 419 14.31 23.78 -0.66
N THR A 420 13.51 23.52 0.37
CA THR A 420 12.10 23.95 0.43
C THR A 420 11.99 25.47 0.37
N LYS A 421 12.70 26.20 1.23
CA LYS A 421 12.67 27.69 1.26
C LYS A 421 13.18 28.30 -0.05
N ALA A 422 14.22 27.71 -0.65
CA ALA A 422 14.74 28.19 -1.93
C ALA A 422 13.76 27.96 -3.09
N ALA A 423 13.02 26.86 -3.07
CA ALA A 423 12.04 26.57 -4.10
C ALA A 423 10.76 27.39 -3.95
N THR A 424 10.25 27.57 -2.72
CA THR A 424 9.03 28.31 -2.46
C THR A 424 9.24 29.82 -2.58
N GLY A 425 10.35 30.33 -2.09
CA GLY A 425 10.58 31.78 -1.90
C GLY A 425 9.67 32.39 -0.82
N PHE A 426 8.97 31.56 -0.05
CA PHE A 426 8.06 32.01 1.01
C PHE A 426 8.82 32.45 2.26
N THR A 427 8.11 33.10 3.19
CA THR A 427 8.66 33.48 4.49
C THR A 427 9.29 32.25 5.17
N ASN A 428 10.52 32.42 5.61
CA ASN A 428 11.25 31.37 6.32
C ASN A 428 10.77 31.29 7.77
N ARG A 429 10.12 30.16 8.14
CA ARG A 429 9.67 29.87 9.51
C ARG A 429 10.65 28.96 10.27
N GLY A 430 11.67 28.44 9.56
CA GLY A 430 12.74 27.64 10.16
C GLY A 430 12.39 26.18 10.43
N LEU A 431 13.08 25.63 11.43
CA LEU A 431 12.95 24.25 11.87
C LEU A 431 12.13 24.18 13.15
N VAL A 432 11.16 23.28 13.21
CA VAL A 432 10.26 23.12 14.35
C VAL A 432 10.40 21.72 14.95
N ASN A 433 10.72 21.67 16.25
CA ASN A 433 10.76 20.38 16.95
C ASN A 433 9.36 19.89 17.30
N ARG A 434 8.99 18.69 16.84
CA ARG A 434 7.68 18.07 17.03
C ARG A 434 7.83 16.59 17.41
N THR A 435 8.05 16.31 18.69
CA THR A 435 8.27 14.94 19.21
C THR A 435 7.01 14.07 19.18
N GLY A 436 5.81 14.68 19.13
CA GLY A 436 4.52 13.98 19.16
C GLY A 436 4.02 13.47 17.80
N LEU A 437 4.59 13.94 16.67
CA LEU A 437 4.10 13.53 15.34
C LEU A 437 4.38 12.04 15.07
N ALA A 438 3.33 11.29 14.78
CA ALA A 438 3.38 9.83 14.65
C ALA A 438 4.42 9.37 13.61
N VAL A 439 4.41 9.96 12.40
CA VAL A 439 5.34 9.59 11.33
C VAL A 439 6.81 9.90 11.66
N LEU A 440 7.08 10.91 12.50
CA LEU A 440 8.44 11.24 12.95
C LEU A 440 8.86 10.40 14.17
N ARG A 441 7.90 10.03 15.02
CA ARG A 441 8.17 9.27 16.26
C ARG A 441 8.38 7.79 16.00
N HIS A 442 7.62 7.20 15.08
CA HIS A 442 7.64 5.77 14.82
C HIS A 442 8.60 5.34 13.70
N THR A 443 9.13 6.28 12.93
CA THR A 443 10.15 6.01 11.92
C THR A 443 11.51 5.78 12.58
N ARG A 444 12.12 4.62 12.30
CA ARG A 444 13.40 4.18 12.93
C ARG A 444 14.63 4.64 12.15
N THR A 445 14.57 5.79 11.52
CA THR A 445 15.71 6.47 10.88
C THR A 445 15.54 7.98 10.98
N ALA A 446 16.51 8.76 10.46
CA ALA A 446 16.37 10.20 10.40
C ALA A 446 15.14 10.58 9.57
N SER A 447 14.18 11.25 10.20
CA SER A 447 12.87 11.56 9.63
C SER A 447 12.54 13.04 9.76
N THR A 448 11.87 13.58 8.73
CA THR A 448 11.42 14.96 8.70
C THR A 448 10.10 15.12 7.94
N LEU A 449 9.38 16.18 8.25
CA LEU A 449 8.14 16.58 7.59
C LEU A 449 8.29 18.05 7.17
N THR A 450 8.10 18.33 5.88
CA THR A 450 8.18 19.68 5.36
C THR A 450 6.78 20.22 5.04
N GLU A 451 6.49 21.41 5.59
CA GLU A 451 5.32 22.22 5.31
C GLU A 451 5.71 23.24 4.24
N PHE A 452 5.27 23.04 2.99
CA PHE A 452 5.67 23.89 1.89
C PHE A 452 5.15 25.34 2.00
N GLY A 453 3.99 25.54 2.62
CA GLY A 453 3.34 26.84 2.80
C GLY A 453 1.96 26.66 3.42
N PHE A 454 1.17 27.72 3.47
CA PHE A 454 -0.17 27.70 4.05
C PHE A 454 -1.25 27.64 2.96
N ILE A 455 -2.06 26.58 2.95
CA ILE A 455 -3.17 26.43 2.00
C ILE A 455 -4.26 27.50 2.18
N THR A 456 -4.36 28.07 3.39
CA THR A 456 -5.29 29.16 3.73
C THR A 456 -4.82 30.53 3.23
N ASN A 457 -3.53 30.66 2.89
CA ASN A 457 -2.98 31.87 2.29
C ASN A 457 -3.19 31.85 0.77
N LYS A 458 -3.95 32.82 0.24
CA LYS A 458 -4.33 32.85 -1.20
C LYS A 458 -3.12 32.88 -2.15
N VAL A 459 -2.06 33.60 -1.79
CA VAL A 459 -0.86 33.75 -2.63
C VAL A 459 -0.06 32.44 -2.63
N GLU A 460 0.17 31.87 -1.43
CA GLU A 460 0.92 30.63 -1.30
C GLU A 460 0.17 29.44 -1.91
N ALA A 461 -1.15 29.36 -1.70
CA ALA A 461 -2.01 28.33 -2.30
C ALA A 461 -1.95 28.36 -3.83
N ALA A 462 -2.06 29.54 -4.45
CA ALA A 462 -1.94 29.70 -5.90
C ALA A 462 -0.54 29.28 -6.41
N SER A 463 0.51 29.69 -5.69
CA SER A 463 1.90 29.31 -6.01
C SER A 463 2.11 27.80 -5.87
N MET A 464 1.62 27.16 -4.82
CA MET A 464 1.74 25.72 -4.62
C MET A 464 1.04 24.94 -5.72
N LYS A 465 -0.16 25.34 -6.12
CA LYS A 465 -0.89 24.74 -7.25
C LYS A 465 -0.10 24.83 -8.56
N ALA A 466 0.54 25.95 -8.83
CA ALA A 466 1.23 26.21 -10.10
C ALA A 466 2.63 25.58 -10.16
N ASN A 467 3.27 25.27 -9.03
CA ASN A 467 4.69 24.92 -8.97
C ASN A 467 4.98 23.53 -8.36
N THR A 468 4.05 22.60 -8.41
CA THR A 468 4.22 21.25 -7.81
C THR A 468 5.46 20.52 -8.30
N ASP A 469 5.79 20.63 -9.58
CA ASP A 469 6.99 20.02 -10.17
C ASP A 469 8.30 20.67 -9.63
N LYS A 470 8.34 21.99 -9.50
CA LYS A 470 9.46 22.73 -8.88
C LYS A 470 9.69 22.29 -7.43
N TYR A 471 8.62 22.09 -6.68
CA TYR A 471 8.69 21.65 -5.28
C TYR A 471 9.09 20.17 -5.19
N GLY A 472 8.60 19.34 -6.09
CA GLY A 472 9.04 17.96 -6.25
C GLY A 472 10.54 17.87 -6.56
N LYS A 473 11.04 18.73 -7.47
CA LYS A 473 12.48 18.83 -7.78
C LYS A 473 13.30 19.24 -6.55
N ALA A 474 12.77 20.12 -5.69
CA ALA A 474 13.44 20.51 -4.45
C ALA A 474 13.55 19.32 -3.48
N MET A 475 12.50 18.51 -3.34
CA MET A 475 12.56 17.27 -2.55
C MET A 475 13.63 16.32 -3.12
N TYR A 476 13.62 16.06 -4.42
CA TYR A 476 14.64 15.25 -5.09
C TYR A 476 16.05 15.76 -4.79
N ASN A 477 16.31 17.05 -5.02
CA ASN A 477 17.63 17.65 -4.81
C ASN A 477 18.08 17.56 -3.35
N SER A 478 17.15 17.71 -2.38
CA SER A 478 17.47 17.57 -0.96
C SER A 478 17.95 16.17 -0.61
N VAL A 479 17.29 15.13 -1.17
CA VAL A 479 17.68 13.73 -0.99
C VAL A 479 19.06 13.47 -1.61
N VAL A 480 19.24 13.88 -2.86
CA VAL A 480 20.54 13.71 -3.58
C VAL A 480 21.67 14.37 -2.81
N LYS A 481 21.50 15.62 -2.37
CA LYS A 481 22.49 16.35 -1.59
C LYS A 481 22.85 15.65 -0.30
N MET A 482 21.84 15.13 0.44
CA MET A 482 22.10 14.45 1.70
C MET A 482 22.95 13.20 1.51
N PHE A 483 22.62 12.35 0.55
CA PHE A 483 23.43 11.15 0.24
C PHE A 483 24.83 11.47 -0.29
N GLN A 484 25.00 12.57 -1.04
CA GLN A 484 26.31 13.01 -1.52
C GLN A 484 27.22 13.52 -0.41
N THR A 485 26.67 14.20 0.57
CA THR A 485 27.44 14.79 1.69
C THR A 485 27.59 13.88 2.90
N ASN A 486 26.82 12.79 2.96
CA ASN A 486 26.85 11.79 4.05
C ASN A 486 26.67 10.39 3.44
N PRO A 487 27.69 9.89 2.69
CA PRO A 487 27.63 8.64 1.93
C PRO A 487 27.52 7.39 2.80
#